data_e40b8109ca037309f3a5fb5e40f11c86
#
_entry.id   e40b8109ca037309f3a5fb5e40f11c86
#
_cell.length_a   1.000
_cell.length_b   1.000
_cell.length_c   1.000
_cell.angle_alpha   90.00
_cell.angle_beta   90.00
_cell.angle_gamma   90.00
#
_symmetry.space_group_name_H-M   'P 1'
#
loop_
_entity.id
_entity.type
_entity.pdbx_description
1 polymer ?
#
loop_
_entity_poly.entity_id
_entity_poly.type
_entity_poly.pdbx_seq_one_letter_code
_entity_poly.pdbx_strand_id
1 'polypeptide(L)'
;MKKLVQVICVLLCSMMIGCSLPSASKKDAKKYVIVKQLDHASIDEIAVAIENELKELDETAEVEIYSGQNDQSTLMQIGKQAVTDGADVIIPIGTLAAQTMVVASEDTEIPVVYATISDPEAASLTGIDRVTGTSDALNTKQFVDMMLKQNPNLQTVGLLYSNSEANSQKPIAEVKKILDEKKIKYIEATANTSQEVIAAASSLIASKVDVVFTPTDNVIMSSELAIYESFMNANIPHYAGADSFVRSGAFATCGMNYTDAGVKTAKLAYEVLQPGFKKTEEFITLDGGIITVNTEVAEKLGVNPDIFADFGKVLTVETTGK
;
A
#
# COMPACT_ATOMS: atom_id res chain seq x y z
N MET A 1 13.94 19.88 -78.70
CA MET A 1 13.08 19.41 -77.59
C MET A 1 13.69 18.25 -76.78
N LYS A 2 14.38 17.25 -77.35
CA LYS A 2 14.99 16.15 -76.56
C LYS A 2 16.15 16.52 -75.60
N LYS A 3 16.94 17.54 -75.96
CA LYS A 3 18.07 18.00 -75.10
C LYS A 3 17.62 18.88 -73.88
N LEU A 4 16.46 19.50 -73.97
CA LEU A 4 15.92 20.34 -72.88
C LEU A 4 15.29 19.48 -71.77
N VAL A 5 14.74 18.31 -72.14
CA VAL A 5 14.15 17.36 -71.18
C VAL A 5 15.23 16.64 -70.36
N GLN A 6 16.41 16.36 -70.94
CA GLN A 6 17.53 15.75 -70.20
C GLN A 6 18.18 16.66 -69.18
N VAL A 7 18.24 17.97 -69.44
CA VAL A 7 18.77 18.93 -68.44
C VAL A 7 17.82 19.15 -67.28
N ILE A 8 16.50 19.08 -67.52
CA ILE A 8 15.50 19.21 -66.43
C ILE A 8 15.45 17.96 -65.52
N CYS A 9 15.68 16.77 -66.10
CA CYS A 9 15.76 15.53 -65.27
C CYS A 9 17.03 15.44 -64.42
N VAL A 10 18.15 16.04 -64.82
CA VAL A 10 19.38 16.06 -64.00
C VAL A 10 19.30 17.11 -62.88
N LEU A 11 18.57 18.23 -63.08
CA LEU A 11 18.37 19.22 -62.02
C LEU A 11 17.33 18.82 -60.97
N LEU A 12 16.40 17.88 -61.27
CA LEU A 12 15.45 17.35 -60.31
C LEU A 12 16.01 16.23 -59.42
N CYS A 13 17.11 15.55 -59.84
CA CYS A 13 17.77 14.52 -59.02
C CYS A 13 18.76 15.04 -57.96
N SER A 14 19.11 16.32 -57.98
CA SER A 14 20.10 16.93 -57.07
C SER A 14 19.48 17.65 -55.87
N MET A 15 18.15 17.64 -55.69
CA MET A 15 17.46 18.25 -54.57
C MET A 15 16.86 17.27 -53.52
N MET A 16 17.26 16.00 -53.58
CA MET A 16 16.89 15.03 -52.51
C MET A 16 18.08 14.59 -51.68
N ILE A 17 18.98 15.52 -51.35
CA ILE A 17 19.81 15.35 -50.14
C ILE A 17 18.96 15.95 -48.99
N GLY A 18 17.97 15.20 -48.60
CA GLY A 18 17.28 15.44 -47.35
C GLY A 18 18.30 15.33 -46.23
N CYS A 19 18.55 16.46 -45.54
CA CYS A 19 19.13 16.42 -44.24
C CYS A 19 18.24 15.51 -43.37
N SER A 20 18.59 14.26 -43.22
CA SER A 20 18.18 13.47 -42.07
C SER A 20 18.83 14.16 -40.89
N LEU A 21 18.09 15.10 -40.27
CA LEU A 21 18.35 15.48 -38.91
C LEU A 21 18.44 14.15 -38.12
N PRO A 22 19.48 13.97 -37.27
CA PRO A 22 19.47 12.83 -36.38
C PRO A 22 18.16 12.95 -35.61
N SER A 23 17.24 12.00 -35.81
CA SER A 23 16.11 11.79 -34.93
C SER A 23 16.73 11.68 -33.56
N ALA A 24 16.47 12.66 -32.68
CA ALA A 24 16.77 12.47 -31.28
C ALA A 24 16.19 11.10 -30.94
N SER A 25 17.01 10.16 -30.50
CA SER A 25 16.53 8.83 -30.11
C SER A 25 15.42 9.12 -29.13
N LYS A 26 14.17 8.79 -29.49
CA LYS A 26 13.10 8.72 -28.51
C LYS A 26 13.66 7.81 -27.42
N LYS A 27 13.85 8.35 -26.22
CA LYS A 27 14.13 7.55 -25.05
C LYS A 27 13.00 6.53 -25.04
N ASP A 28 13.33 5.24 -25.17
CA ASP A 28 12.30 4.22 -25.16
C ASP A 28 11.51 4.37 -23.87
N ALA A 29 10.20 4.63 -24.00
CA ALA A 29 9.31 4.83 -22.86
C ALA A 29 9.40 3.59 -21.96
N LYS A 30 9.56 3.81 -20.65
CA LYS A 30 9.61 2.73 -19.68
C LYS A 30 8.20 2.33 -19.26
N LYS A 31 7.95 1.01 -19.29
CA LYS A 31 6.66 0.43 -18.94
C LYS A 31 6.64 -0.04 -17.48
N TYR A 32 5.85 0.64 -16.67
CA TYR A 32 5.60 0.34 -15.25
C TYR A 32 4.24 -0.32 -15.11
N VAL A 33 4.19 -1.50 -14.47
CA VAL A 33 2.94 -2.21 -14.24
C VAL A 33 2.66 -2.27 -12.74
N ILE A 34 1.69 -1.48 -12.30
CA ILE A 34 1.21 -1.45 -10.92
C ILE A 34 0.13 -2.53 -10.75
N VAL A 35 0.29 -3.41 -9.76
CA VAL A 35 -0.64 -4.51 -9.51
C VAL A 35 -1.18 -4.41 -8.09
N LYS A 36 -2.41 -3.94 -7.96
CA LYS A 36 -3.13 -3.88 -6.68
C LYS A 36 -3.59 -5.27 -6.25
N GLN A 37 -3.45 -5.62 -4.97
CA GLN A 37 -4.02 -6.85 -4.43
C GLN A 37 -5.55 -6.84 -4.58
N LEU A 38 -6.19 -5.74 -4.19
CA LEU A 38 -7.63 -5.47 -4.34
C LEU A 38 -7.87 -3.96 -4.35
N ASP A 39 -9.13 -3.56 -4.49
CA ASP A 39 -9.53 -2.16 -4.50
C ASP A 39 -10.04 -1.73 -3.12
N HIS A 40 -9.36 -0.79 -2.48
CA HIS A 40 -9.82 -0.04 -1.31
C HIS A 40 -8.95 1.21 -1.11
N ALA A 41 -9.42 2.15 -0.28
CA ALA A 41 -8.86 3.48 -0.12
C ALA A 41 -7.33 3.51 0.08
N SER A 42 -6.77 2.60 0.90
CA SER A 42 -5.32 2.55 1.16
C SER A 42 -4.52 2.20 -0.09
N ILE A 43 -4.90 1.10 -0.75
CA ILE A 43 -4.19 0.60 -1.94
C ILE A 43 -4.35 1.56 -3.11
N ASP A 44 -5.54 2.17 -3.27
CA ASP A 44 -5.80 3.15 -4.32
C ASP A 44 -4.97 4.42 -4.11
N GLU A 45 -4.84 4.90 -2.87
CA GLU A 45 -3.99 6.04 -2.53
C GLU A 45 -2.52 5.78 -2.88
N ILE A 46 -1.99 4.60 -2.53
CA ILE A 46 -0.62 4.20 -2.88
C ILE A 46 -0.44 4.15 -4.40
N ALA A 47 -1.38 3.51 -5.12
CA ALA A 47 -1.30 3.35 -6.58
C ALA A 47 -1.30 4.70 -7.30
N VAL A 48 -2.19 5.62 -6.90
CA VAL A 48 -2.26 6.98 -7.46
C VAL A 48 -0.98 7.76 -7.16
N ALA A 49 -0.43 7.66 -5.95
CA ALA A 49 0.81 8.33 -5.60
C ALA A 49 2.01 7.78 -6.40
N ILE A 50 2.07 6.46 -6.63
CA ILE A 50 3.09 5.84 -7.48
C ILE A 50 2.97 6.35 -8.91
N GLU A 51 1.77 6.31 -9.50
CA GLU A 51 1.54 6.75 -10.88
C GLU A 51 1.95 8.21 -11.09
N ASN A 52 1.52 9.09 -10.18
CA ASN A 52 1.82 10.52 -10.27
C ASN A 52 3.32 10.78 -10.18
N GLU A 53 4.01 10.21 -9.20
CA GLU A 53 5.46 10.39 -9.03
C GLU A 53 6.26 9.81 -10.20
N LEU A 54 5.87 8.64 -10.75
CA LEU A 54 6.54 8.08 -11.93
C LEU A 54 6.42 9.01 -13.14
N LYS A 55 5.26 9.63 -13.35
CA LYS A 55 5.04 10.61 -14.43
C LYS A 55 5.79 11.91 -14.22
N GLU A 56 6.04 12.31 -12.95
CA GLU A 56 6.90 13.45 -12.63
C GLU A 56 8.39 13.15 -12.87
N LEU A 57 8.83 11.94 -12.57
CA LEU A 57 10.22 11.49 -12.76
C LEU A 57 10.57 11.23 -14.22
N ASP A 58 9.60 10.74 -15.01
CA ASP A 58 9.73 10.46 -16.43
C ASP A 58 8.41 10.75 -17.17
N GLU A 59 8.32 11.90 -17.85
CA GLU A 59 7.13 12.31 -18.63
C GLU A 59 6.78 11.31 -19.75
N THR A 60 7.70 10.41 -20.10
CA THR A 60 7.47 9.36 -21.11
C THR A 60 7.05 8.02 -20.51
N ALA A 61 6.96 7.92 -19.18
CA ALA A 61 6.60 6.67 -18.49
C ALA A 61 5.21 6.16 -18.94
N GLU A 62 5.15 4.89 -19.34
CA GLU A 62 3.91 4.17 -19.59
C GLU A 62 3.53 3.45 -18.30
N VAL A 63 2.42 3.87 -17.64
CA VAL A 63 1.97 3.29 -16.38
C VAL A 63 0.64 2.59 -16.61
N GLU A 64 0.61 1.30 -16.31
CA GLU A 64 -0.60 0.48 -16.33
C GLU A 64 -0.95 0.04 -14.91
N ILE A 65 -2.24 0.06 -14.55
CA ILE A 65 -2.72 -0.30 -13.20
C ILE A 65 -3.75 -1.40 -13.34
N TYR A 66 -3.55 -2.50 -12.60
CA TYR A 66 -4.44 -3.64 -12.56
C TYR A 66 -4.84 -3.96 -11.12
N SER A 67 -6.00 -4.60 -10.95
CA SER A 67 -6.48 -5.08 -9.64
C SER A 67 -6.71 -6.59 -9.69
N GLY A 68 -6.15 -7.31 -8.72
CA GLY A 68 -6.26 -8.74 -8.58
C GLY A 68 -7.53 -9.20 -7.86
N GLN A 69 -8.34 -8.27 -7.34
CA GLN A 69 -9.61 -8.54 -6.64
C GLN A 69 -9.46 -9.55 -5.49
N ASN A 70 -8.29 -9.53 -4.83
CA ASN A 70 -7.89 -10.48 -3.79
C ASN A 70 -7.92 -11.97 -4.21
N ASP A 71 -7.82 -12.23 -5.51
CA ASP A 71 -7.80 -13.58 -6.10
C ASP A 71 -6.42 -13.92 -6.68
N GLN A 72 -5.79 -14.95 -6.12
CA GLN A 72 -4.44 -15.36 -6.50
C GLN A 72 -4.34 -15.76 -7.98
N SER A 73 -5.39 -16.37 -8.54
CA SER A 73 -5.39 -16.80 -9.95
C SER A 73 -5.44 -15.61 -10.88
N THR A 74 -6.24 -14.60 -10.55
CA THR A 74 -6.31 -13.32 -11.27
C THR A 74 -4.97 -12.59 -11.20
N LEU A 75 -4.37 -12.49 -10.00
CA LEU A 75 -3.05 -11.90 -9.83
C LEU A 75 -1.99 -12.62 -10.69
N MET A 76 -2.00 -13.96 -10.70
CA MET A 76 -1.06 -14.74 -11.53
C MET A 76 -1.23 -14.46 -13.03
N GLN A 77 -2.47 -14.32 -13.52
CA GLN A 77 -2.74 -13.98 -14.91
C GLN A 77 -2.23 -12.57 -15.25
N ILE A 78 -2.48 -11.59 -14.38
CA ILE A 78 -1.97 -10.21 -14.53
C ILE A 78 -0.44 -10.22 -14.59
N GLY A 79 0.23 -10.93 -13.70
CA GLY A 79 1.70 -10.99 -13.67
C GLY A 79 2.29 -11.60 -14.94
N LYS A 80 1.71 -12.71 -15.43
CA LYS A 80 2.14 -13.34 -16.70
C LYS A 80 1.86 -12.44 -17.91
N GLN A 81 0.75 -11.69 -17.88
CA GLN A 81 0.44 -10.71 -18.91
C GLN A 81 1.47 -9.57 -18.89
N ALA A 82 1.78 -9.01 -17.71
CA ALA A 82 2.79 -7.96 -17.56
C ALA A 82 4.17 -8.38 -18.14
N VAL A 83 4.58 -9.62 -17.88
CA VAL A 83 5.81 -10.19 -18.46
C VAL A 83 5.72 -10.27 -19.99
N THR A 84 4.61 -10.79 -20.51
CA THR A 84 4.39 -10.94 -21.97
C THR A 84 4.36 -9.62 -22.70
N ASP A 85 3.76 -8.61 -22.09
CA ASP A 85 3.62 -7.25 -22.65
C ASP A 85 4.90 -6.40 -22.46
N GLY A 86 5.96 -7.00 -21.92
CA GLY A 86 7.27 -6.38 -21.80
C GLY A 86 7.36 -5.27 -20.75
N ALA A 87 6.81 -5.50 -19.56
CA ALA A 87 7.02 -4.61 -18.43
C ALA A 87 8.51 -4.43 -18.14
N ASP A 88 8.97 -3.19 -17.95
CA ASP A 88 10.33 -2.90 -17.47
C ASP A 88 10.43 -3.10 -15.96
N VAL A 89 9.34 -2.87 -15.22
CA VAL A 89 9.24 -3.12 -13.77
C VAL A 89 7.80 -3.44 -13.38
N ILE A 90 7.62 -4.35 -12.42
CA ILE A 90 6.32 -4.68 -11.84
C ILE A 90 6.28 -4.15 -10.41
N ILE A 91 5.20 -3.43 -10.07
CA ILE A 91 5.04 -2.77 -8.77
C ILE A 91 3.78 -3.32 -8.08
N PRO A 92 3.89 -4.43 -7.36
CA PRO A 92 2.77 -4.96 -6.59
C PRO A 92 2.53 -4.15 -5.31
N ILE A 93 1.24 -3.96 -4.98
CA ILE A 93 0.78 -3.33 -3.75
C ILE A 93 -0.01 -4.37 -2.95
N GLY A 94 0.47 -4.68 -1.73
CA GLY A 94 -0.08 -5.72 -0.87
C GLY A 94 0.66 -7.06 -0.96
N THR A 95 0.63 -7.81 0.14
CA THR A 95 1.49 -8.99 0.34
C THR A 95 1.20 -10.12 -0.65
N LEU A 96 -0.09 -10.46 -0.85
CA LEU A 96 -0.47 -11.50 -1.80
C LEU A 96 -0.08 -11.14 -3.24
N ALA A 97 -0.26 -9.86 -3.62
CA ALA A 97 0.16 -9.37 -4.93
C ALA A 97 1.67 -9.47 -5.09
N ALA A 98 2.46 -9.05 -4.09
CA ALA A 98 3.92 -9.11 -4.14
C ALA A 98 4.43 -10.54 -4.30
N GLN A 99 3.96 -11.47 -3.48
CA GLN A 99 4.31 -12.88 -3.57
C GLN A 99 3.95 -13.46 -4.94
N THR A 100 2.77 -13.14 -5.45
CA THR A 100 2.30 -13.66 -6.75
C THR A 100 3.11 -13.08 -7.92
N MET A 101 3.45 -11.77 -7.90
CA MET A 101 4.25 -11.15 -8.95
C MET A 101 5.67 -11.70 -8.99
N VAL A 102 6.28 -11.97 -7.85
CA VAL A 102 7.61 -12.61 -7.78
C VAL A 102 7.59 -13.99 -8.46
N VAL A 103 6.56 -14.80 -8.20
CA VAL A 103 6.40 -16.10 -8.85
C VAL A 103 6.05 -15.98 -10.33
N ALA A 104 5.14 -15.06 -10.69
CA ALA A 104 4.71 -14.89 -12.08
C ALA A 104 5.85 -14.46 -13.03
N SER A 105 6.86 -13.79 -12.49
CA SER A 105 8.03 -13.28 -13.22
C SER A 105 9.33 -14.03 -12.91
N GLU A 106 9.29 -15.23 -12.30
CA GLU A 106 10.48 -15.95 -11.81
C GLU A 106 11.51 -16.30 -12.90
N ASP A 107 11.05 -16.57 -14.12
CA ASP A 107 11.89 -16.90 -15.27
C ASP A 107 12.42 -15.65 -16.01
N THR A 108 12.36 -14.47 -15.42
CA THR A 108 12.77 -13.20 -16.01
C THR A 108 13.68 -12.40 -15.10
N GLU A 109 14.37 -11.41 -15.70
CA GLU A 109 15.16 -10.41 -14.96
C GLU A 109 14.36 -9.14 -14.62
N ILE A 110 13.03 -9.12 -14.87
CA ILE A 110 12.18 -7.96 -14.60
C ILE A 110 12.21 -7.65 -13.11
N PRO A 111 12.59 -6.42 -12.70
CA PRO A 111 12.55 -6.03 -11.30
C PRO A 111 11.12 -6.04 -10.75
N VAL A 112 10.97 -6.52 -9.52
CA VAL A 112 9.74 -6.41 -8.74
C VAL A 112 9.99 -5.49 -7.57
N VAL A 113 9.29 -4.34 -7.55
CA VAL A 113 9.42 -3.33 -6.49
C VAL A 113 8.10 -3.24 -5.73
N TYR A 114 7.99 -3.99 -4.64
CA TYR A 114 6.75 -4.03 -3.88
C TYR A 114 6.53 -2.77 -3.03
N ALA A 115 5.26 -2.43 -2.84
CA ALA A 115 4.82 -1.30 -2.02
C ALA A 115 4.20 -1.79 -0.71
N THR A 116 4.65 -1.23 0.42
CA THR A 116 4.03 -1.34 1.74
C THR A 116 3.76 -2.77 2.21
N ILE A 117 4.81 -3.58 2.30
CA ILE A 117 4.73 -4.93 2.85
C ILE A 117 5.15 -4.91 4.32
N SER A 118 4.27 -5.33 5.21
CA SER A 118 4.49 -5.22 6.66
C SER A 118 5.62 -6.13 7.17
N ASP A 119 5.80 -7.29 6.56
CA ASP A 119 6.90 -8.23 6.87
C ASP A 119 7.45 -8.89 5.60
N PRO A 120 8.38 -8.23 4.89
CA PRO A 120 8.96 -8.79 3.66
C PRO A 120 9.70 -10.11 3.87
N GLU A 121 10.31 -10.33 5.04
CA GLU A 121 11.01 -11.58 5.37
C GLU A 121 10.03 -12.75 5.50
N ALA A 122 8.98 -12.60 6.29
CA ALA A 122 7.94 -13.62 6.45
C ALA A 122 7.17 -13.86 5.14
N ALA A 123 7.07 -12.84 4.29
CA ALA A 123 6.48 -12.95 2.95
C ALA A 123 7.40 -13.61 1.91
N SER A 124 8.65 -14.00 2.29
CA SER A 124 9.66 -14.58 1.39
C SER A 124 10.02 -13.67 0.19
N LEU A 125 10.08 -12.36 0.43
CA LEU A 125 10.41 -11.33 -0.57
C LEU A 125 11.85 -10.83 -0.45
N THR A 126 12.68 -11.45 0.38
CA THR A 126 14.08 -11.10 0.61
C THR A 126 15.03 -12.15 0.03
N GLY A 127 16.30 -11.79 -0.19
CA GLY A 127 17.31 -12.69 -0.74
C GLY A 127 17.17 -12.96 -2.25
N ILE A 128 16.37 -12.18 -2.97
CA ILE A 128 16.18 -12.26 -4.43
C ILE A 128 16.70 -10.97 -5.07
N ASP A 129 17.72 -11.06 -5.91
CA ASP A 129 18.46 -9.90 -6.42
C ASP A 129 17.57 -8.87 -7.14
N ARG A 130 16.59 -9.33 -7.93
CA ARG A 130 15.66 -8.48 -8.68
C ARG A 130 14.46 -8.00 -7.88
N VAL A 131 14.34 -8.35 -6.59
CA VAL A 131 13.20 -8.00 -5.73
C VAL A 131 13.65 -7.05 -4.64
N THR A 132 12.94 -5.95 -4.50
CA THR A 132 13.10 -4.96 -3.43
C THR A 132 11.76 -4.26 -3.20
N GLY A 133 11.70 -3.29 -2.30
CA GLY A 133 10.47 -2.54 -2.09
C GLY A 133 10.46 -1.73 -0.81
N THR A 134 9.27 -1.38 -0.37
CA THR A 134 9.03 -0.60 0.85
C THR A 134 8.21 -1.40 1.86
N SER A 135 8.55 -1.23 3.15
CA SER A 135 7.86 -1.87 4.27
C SER A 135 7.14 -0.83 5.13
N ASP A 136 5.91 -1.16 5.51
CA ASP A 136 5.04 -0.39 6.41
C ASP A 136 4.89 -1.06 7.79
N ALA A 137 5.93 -1.71 8.27
CA ALA A 137 5.92 -2.38 9.57
C ALA A 137 5.39 -1.47 10.70
N LEU A 138 4.40 -1.96 11.44
CA LEU A 138 3.73 -1.19 12.48
C LEU A 138 4.56 -1.13 13.78
N ASN A 139 4.57 0.03 14.43
CA ASN A 139 5.02 0.15 15.81
C ASN A 139 3.90 -0.29 16.78
N THR A 140 3.73 -1.60 16.91
CA THR A 140 2.68 -2.23 17.74
C THR A 140 2.73 -1.79 19.20
N LYS A 141 3.93 -1.52 19.72
CA LYS A 141 4.09 -1.00 21.09
C LYS A 141 3.44 0.38 21.23
N GLN A 142 3.63 1.27 20.26
CA GLN A 142 3.04 2.61 20.32
C GLN A 142 1.51 2.55 20.27
N PHE A 143 0.91 1.63 19.48
CA PHE A 143 -0.53 1.41 19.51
C PHE A 143 -1.03 1.05 20.91
N VAL A 144 -0.40 0.08 21.58
CA VAL A 144 -0.79 -0.30 22.94
C VAL A 144 -0.58 0.83 23.93
N ASP A 145 0.50 1.60 23.81
CA ASP A 145 0.75 2.75 24.67
C ASP A 145 -0.30 3.86 24.45
N MET A 146 -0.75 4.10 23.22
CA MET A 146 -1.86 5.02 22.91
C MET A 146 -3.19 4.55 23.50
N MET A 147 -3.51 3.26 23.39
CA MET A 147 -4.71 2.68 24.03
C MET A 147 -4.69 2.89 25.53
N LEU A 148 -3.55 2.66 26.19
CA LEU A 148 -3.38 2.87 27.63
C LEU A 148 -3.39 4.36 28.03
N LYS A 149 -2.90 5.24 27.17
CA LYS A 149 -2.99 6.70 27.38
C LYS A 149 -4.44 7.16 27.36
N GLN A 150 -5.25 6.65 26.44
CA GLN A 150 -6.67 6.96 26.32
C GLN A 150 -7.49 6.28 27.45
N ASN A 151 -7.19 5.03 27.77
CA ASN A 151 -7.83 4.29 28.85
C ASN A 151 -6.80 3.65 29.80
N PRO A 152 -6.38 4.33 30.89
CA PRO A 152 -5.43 3.77 31.85
C PRO A 152 -5.91 2.51 32.57
N ASN A 153 -7.22 2.23 32.54
CA ASN A 153 -7.84 1.05 33.15
C ASN A 153 -8.18 -0.02 32.12
N LEU A 154 -7.52 -0.04 30.97
CA LEU A 154 -7.73 -1.01 29.89
C LEU A 154 -7.61 -2.45 30.40
N GLN A 155 -8.65 -3.25 30.22
CA GLN A 155 -8.71 -4.65 30.67
C GLN A 155 -8.82 -5.66 29.55
N THR A 156 -9.53 -5.31 28.46
CA THR A 156 -9.79 -6.26 27.37
C THR A 156 -9.70 -5.59 25.99
N VAL A 157 -8.81 -6.10 25.15
CA VAL A 157 -8.63 -5.65 23.76
C VAL A 157 -9.30 -6.63 22.81
N GLY A 158 -10.13 -6.16 21.89
CA GLY A 158 -10.58 -6.92 20.74
C GLY A 158 -9.52 -6.89 19.64
N LEU A 159 -9.13 -8.04 19.11
CA LEU A 159 -8.21 -8.17 17.99
C LEU A 159 -9.01 -8.57 16.77
N LEU A 160 -9.23 -7.64 15.83
CA LEU A 160 -10.02 -7.86 14.61
C LEU A 160 -9.09 -7.93 13.41
N TYR A 161 -9.01 -9.08 12.76
CA TYR A 161 -8.10 -9.29 11.63
C TYR A 161 -8.53 -10.47 10.75
N SER A 162 -7.91 -10.63 9.58
CA SER A 162 -8.11 -11.77 8.69
C SER A 162 -7.01 -12.82 8.85
N ASN A 163 -7.42 -14.09 8.98
CA ASN A 163 -6.49 -15.21 8.99
C ASN A 163 -5.86 -15.46 7.61
N SER A 164 -6.47 -14.97 6.54
CA SER A 164 -5.96 -15.10 5.17
C SER A 164 -4.90 -14.05 4.81
N GLU A 165 -4.74 -13.02 5.66
CA GLU A 165 -3.79 -11.94 5.45
C GLU A 165 -2.47 -12.20 6.19
N ALA A 166 -1.40 -12.54 5.44
CA ALA A 166 -0.08 -12.82 6.02
C ALA A 166 0.51 -11.58 6.74
N ASN A 167 0.24 -10.38 6.24
CA ASN A 167 0.64 -9.10 6.83
C ASN A 167 0.03 -8.83 8.21
N SER A 168 -1.10 -9.47 8.55
CA SER A 168 -1.74 -9.32 9.86
C SER A 168 -1.11 -10.18 10.96
N GLN A 169 -0.42 -11.26 10.60
CA GLN A 169 0.04 -12.26 11.57
C GLN A 169 1.08 -11.71 12.57
N LYS A 170 2.13 -11.06 12.07
CA LYS A 170 3.20 -10.52 12.92
C LYS A 170 2.70 -9.43 13.87
N PRO A 171 2.03 -8.36 13.41
CA PRO A 171 1.55 -7.32 14.32
C PRO A 171 0.54 -7.84 15.36
N ILE A 172 -0.31 -8.80 15.01
CA ILE A 172 -1.21 -9.44 15.99
C ILE A 172 -0.41 -10.23 17.03
N ALA A 173 0.58 -11.02 16.62
CA ALA A 173 1.43 -11.76 17.56
C ALA A 173 2.21 -10.83 18.50
N GLU A 174 2.73 -9.71 18.00
CA GLU A 174 3.43 -8.70 18.79
C GLU A 174 2.50 -8.02 19.79
N VAL A 175 1.31 -7.60 19.37
CA VAL A 175 0.31 -7.00 20.27
C VAL A 175 -0.10 -7.98 21.36
N LYS A 176 -0.38 -9.24 21.03
CA LYS A 176 -0.69 -10.29 22.03
C LYS A 176 0.41 -10.41 23.06
N LYS A 177 1.68 -10.48 22.63
CA LYS A 177 2.82 -10.54 23.54
C LYS A 177 2.87 -9.35 24.49
N ILE A 178 2.66 -8.11 23.99
CA ILE A 178 2.67 -6.91 24.81
C ILE A 178 1.50 -6.93 25.81
N LEU A 179 0.32 -7.36 25.40
CA LEU A 179 -0.87 -7.47 26.26
C LEU A 179 -0.67 -8.52 27.35
N ASP A 180 -0.07 -9.68 27.04
CA ASP A 180 0.27 -10.73 28.00
C ASP A 180 1.26 -10.21 29.06
N GLU A 181 2.32 -9.50 28.64
CA GLU A 181 3.29 -8.88 29.55
C GLU A 181 2.61 -7.85 30.51
N LYS A 182 1.60 -7.13 30.02
CA LYS A 182 0.83 -6.15 30.79
C LYS A 182 -0.35 -6.77 31.56
N LYS A 183 -0.61 -8.08 31.39
CA LYS A 183 -1.76 -8.81 31.96
C LYS A 183 -3.12 -8.25 31.53
N ILE A 184 -3.20 -7.74 30.31
CA ILE A 184 -4.43 -7.26 29.68
C ILE A 184 -5.00 -8.43 28.86
N LYS A 185 -6.28 -8.70 29.02
CA LYS A 185 -6.98 -9.74 28.25
C LYS A 185 -7.19 -9.31 26.79
N TYR A 186 -7.28 -10.29 25.92
CA TYR A 186 -7.71 -10.03 24.55
C TYR A 186 -8.71 -11.07 24.05
N ILE A 187 -9.53 -10.68 23.10
CA ILE A 187 -10.50 -11.53 22.40
C ILE A 187 -10.21 -11.39 20.91
N GLU A 188 -9.89 -12.52 20.27
CA GLU A 188 -9.65 -12.56 18.84
C GLU A 188 -10.97 -12.77 18.08
N ALA A 189 -11.20 -11.97 17.05
CA ALA A 189 -12.30 -12.12 16.11
C ALA A 189 -11.74 -12.04 14.69
N THR A 190 -11.85 -13.14 13.96
CA THR A 190 -11.28 -13.24 12.62
C THR A 190 -12.35 -13.25 11.54
N ALA A 191 -12.02 -12.68 10.38
CA ALA A 191 -12.93 -12.57 9.25
C ALA A 191 -12.17 -12.59 7.93
N ASN A 192 -12.72 -13.25 6.91
CA ASN A 192 -12.12 -13.36 5.58
C ASN A 192 -13.04 -12.79 4.47
N THR A 193 -14.23 -12.34 4.86
CA THR A 193 -15.21 -11.70 3.97
C THR A 193 -15.85 -10.51 4.67
N SER A 194 -16.39 -9.54 3.92
CA SER A 194 -17.08 -8.38 4.50
C SER A 194 -18.26 -8.76 5.42
N GLN A 195 -18.97 -9.83 5.13
CA GLN A 195 -20.07 -10.30 6.00
C GLN A 195 -19.52 -10.85 7.32
N GLU A 196 -18.41 -11.58 7.29
CA GLU A 196 -17.74 -12.08 8.49
C GLU A 196 -17.16 -10.92 9.31
N VAL A 197 -16.65 -9.84 8.67
CA VAL A 197 -16.17 -8.63 9.37
C VAL A 197 -17.29 -8.01 10.20
N ILE A 198 -18.48 -7.83 9.63
CA ILE A 198 -19.64 -7.28 10.34
C ILE A 198 -20.02 -8.17 11.54
N ALA A 199 -20.01 -9.50 11.34
CA ALA A 199 -20.32 -10.46 12.40
C ALA A 199 -19.24 -10.45 13.50
N ALA A 200 -17.96 -10.39 13.13
CA ALA A 200 -16.84 -10.31 14.06
C ALA A 200 -16.87 -9.02 14.90
N ALA A 201 -17.14 -7.87 14.28
CA ALA A 201 -17.33 -6.60 14.97
C ALA A 201 -18.48 -6.66 15.98
N SER A 202 -19.62 -7.21 15.57
CA SER A 202 -20.79 -7.41 16.44
C SER A 202 -20.48 -8.33 17.63
N SER A 203 -19.68 -9.37 17.42
CA SER A 203 -19.22 -10.29 18.48
C SER A 203 -18.32 -9.60 19.51
N LEU A 204 -17.37 -8.75 19.04
CA LEU A 204 -16.51 -7.96 19.95
C LEU A 204 -17.32 -6.97 20.77
N ILE A 205 -18.33 -6.30 20.17
CA ILE A 205 -19.25 -5.40 20.87
C ILE A 205 -20.03 -6.16 21.94
N ALA A 206 -20.60 -7.33 21.58
CA ALA A 206 -21.33 -8.17 22.55
C ALA A 206 -20.45 -8.67 23.70
N SER A 207 -19.17 -8.87 23.43
CA SER A 207 -18.16 -9.27 24.42
C SER A 207 -17.70 -8.12 25.30
N LYS A 208 -18.14 -6.88 25.03
CA LYS A 208 -17.81 -5.67 25.79
C LYS A 208 -16.31 -5.43 25.94
N VAL A 209 -15.58 -5.56 24.84
CA VAL A 209 -14.16 -5.17 24.81
C VAL A 209 -14.02 -3.66 25.05
N ASP A 210 -12.93 -3.22 25.68
CA ASP A 210 -12.70 -1.79 25.96
C ASP A 210 -12.22 -1.04 24.71
N VAL A 211 -11.56 -1.72 23.80
CA VAL A 211 -10.95 -1.17 22.58
C VAL A 211 -10.81 -2.27 21.54
N VAL A 212 -10.79 -1.91 20.25
CA VAL A 212 -10.46 -2.82 19.16
C VAL A 212 -9.16 -2.39 18.49
N PHE A 213 -8.34 -3.37 18.11
CA PHE A 213 -7.14 -3.19 17.29
C PHE A 213 -7.25 -4.02 16.00
N THR A 214 -6.94 -3.37 14.89
CA THR A 214 -6.79 -3.98 13.56
C THR A 214 -5.43 -3.56 12.98
N PRO A 215 -4.58 -4.48 12.50
CA PRO A 215 -3.37 -4.12 11.78
C PRO A 215 -3.68 -3.52 10.38
N THR A 216 -2.70 -3.45 9.48
CA THR A 216 -2.90 -3.06 8.07
C THR A 216 -3.56 -4.20 7.26
N ASP A 217 -4.75 -4.59 7.67
CA ASP A 217 -5.52 -5.71 7.13
C ASP A 217 -6.44 -5.27 5.99
N ASN A 218 -6.24 -5.82 4.79
CA ASN A 218 -6.97 -5.40 3.60
C ASN A 218 -8.45 -5.84 3.63
N VAL A 219 -8.76 -7.00 4.22
CA VAL A 219 -10.13 -7.50 4.34
C VAL A 219 -10.93 -6.61 5.28
N ILE A 220 -10.35 -6.25 6.43
CA ILE A 220 -11.00 -5.36 7.39
C ILE A 220 -11.14 -3.95 6.79
N MET A 221 -10.07 -3.41 6.15
CA MET A 221 -10.10 -2.09 5.52
C MET A 221 -11.25 -1.96 4.51
N SER A 222 -11.44 -2.96 3.66
CA SER A 222 -12.51 -2.95 2.66
C SER A 222 -13.92 -2.89 3.25
N SER A 223 -14.04 -3.18 4.54
CA SER A 223 -15.32 -3.26 5.27
C SER A 223 -15.44 -2.21 6.39
N GLU A 224 -14.44 -1.33 6.59
CA GLU A 224 -14.40 -0.38 7.71
C GLU A 224 -15.65 0.51 7.78
N LEU A 225 -16.09 1.05 6.64
CA LEU A 225 -17.31 1.86 6.56
C LEU A 225 -18.60 1.11 6.99
N ALA A 226 -18.58 -0.21 6.98
CA ALA A 226 -19.73 -1.01 7.41
C ALA A 226 -19.75 -1.29 8.93
N ILE A 227 -18.62 -1.09 9.62
CA ILE A 227 -18.49 -1.45 11.05
C ILE A 227 -18.25 -0.27 11.98
N TYR A 228 -17.68 0.86 11.48
CA TYR A 228 -17.26 1.97 12.34
C TYR A 228 -18.39 2.57 13.18
N GLU A 229 -19.60 2.76 12.60
CA GLU A 229 -20.74 3.29 13.36
C GLU A 229 -21.14 2.38 14.51
N SER A 230 -21.02 1.07 14.32
CA SER A 230 -21.36 0.10 15.37
C SER A 230 -20.40 0.21 16.56
N PHE A 231 -19.09 0.33 16.31
CA PHE A 231 -18.09 0.57 17.35
C PHE A 231 -18.27 1.94 18.02
N MET A 232 -18.45 2.99 17.22
CA MET A 232 -18.67 4.35 17.69
C MET A 232 -19.92 4.42 18.60
N ASN A 233 -21.05 3.80 18.22
CA ASN A 233 -22.28 3.78 19.00
C ASN A 233 -22.14 2.94 20.28
N ALA A 234 -21.28 1.92 20.27
CA ALA A 234 -20.96 1.12 21.45
C ALA A 234 -19.94 1.82 22.38
N ASN A 235 -19.41 3.01 22.02
CA ASN A 235 -18.32 3.72 22.67
C ASN A 235 -17.03 2.87 22.77
N ILE A 236 -16.74 2.07 21.77
CA ILE A 236 -15.54 1.25 21.66
C ILE A 236 -14.60 1.90 20.64
N PRO A 237 -13.45 2.47 21.05
CA PRO A 237 -12.48 3.03 20.12
C PRO A 237 -11.85 1.93 19.29
N HIS A 238 -11.80 2.14 17.95
CA HIS A 238 -11.14 1.26 17.01
C HIS A 238 -9.81 1.86 16.58
N TYR A 239 -8.69 1.27 17.01
CA TYR A 239 -7.35 1.62 16.56
C TYR A 239 -6.97 0.76 15.37
N ALA A 240 -6.51 1.37 14.28
CA ALA A 240 -6.22 0.66 13.05
C ALA A 240 -4.88 1.06 12.43
N GLY A 241 -4.31 0.17 11.62
CA GLY A 241 -2.92 0.23 11.16
C GLY A 241 -2.59 1.38 10.20
N ALA A 242 -3.59 2.10 9.66
CA ALA A 242 -3.36 3.16 8.68
C ALA A 242 -4.35 4.32 8.81
N ASP A 243 -3.98 5.50 8.31
CA ASP A 243 -4.81 6.70 8.32
C ASP A 243 -6.06 6.59 7.43
N SER A 244 -6.01 5.77 6.37
CA SER A 244 -7.18 5.46 5.55
C SER A 244 -8.31 4.77 6.32
N PHE A 245 -7.99 3.90 7.31
CA PHE A 245 -9.00 3.38 8.23
C PHE A 245 -9.64 4.51 9.05
N VAL A 246 -8.83 5.46 9.52
CA VAL A 246 -9.30 6.59 10.32
C VAL A 246 -10.20 7.50 9.50
N ARG A 247 -9.85 7.76 8.23
CA ARG A 247 -10.73 8.44 7.28
C ARG A 247 -12.01 7.65 6.94
N SER A 248 -12.00 6.34 7.15
CA SER A 248 -13.18 5.47 6.98
C SER A 248 -13.95 5.22 8.29
N GLY A 249 -13.60 5.93 9.37
CA GLY A 249 -14.36 5.94 10.61
C GLY A 249 -13.70 5.22 11.79
N ALA A 250 -12.51 4.61 11.65
CA ALA A 250 -11.75 4.16 12.81
C ALA A 250 -11.34 5.35 13.69
N PHE A 251 -11.09 5.12 14.97
CA PHE A 251 -10.80 6.18 15.94
C PHE A 251 -9.44 6.82 15.72
N ALA A 252 -8.37 6.02 15.70
CA ALA A 252 -7.02 6.53 15.64
C ALA A 252 -6.01 5.52 15.08
N THR A 253 -4.91 6.06 14.56
CA THR A 253 -3.73 5.31 14.13
C THR A 253 -2.45 5.99 14.60
N CYS A 254 -1.34 5.23 14.65
CA CYS A 254 0.03 5.74 14.61
C CYS A 254 0.80 5.13 13.42
N GLY A 255 0.12 4.99 12.31
CA GLY A 255 0.62 4.41 11.08
C GLY A 255 1.47 5.39 10.25
N MET A 256 1.37 5.27 8.96
CA MET A 256 2.09 6.13 8.01
C MET A 256 1.12 6.79 7.04
N ASN A 257 1.64 7.76 6.30
CA ASN A 257 0.95 8.37 5.18
C ASN A 257 1.20 7.53 3.92
N TYR A 258 0.15 7.03 3.30
CA TYR A 258 0.26 6.17 2.13
C TYR A 258 0.58 6.91 0.83
N THR A 259 0.28 8.20 0.73
CA THR A 259 0.79 9.05 -0.36
C THR A 259 2.32 9.10 -0.33
N ASP A 260 2.93 9.37 0.84
CA ASP A 260 4.38 9.40 0.99
C ASP A 260 5.02 8.02 0.71
N ALA A 261 4.34 6.94 1.11
CA ALA A 261 4.76 5.58 0.84
C ALA A 261 4.77 5.29 -0.68
N GLY A 262 3.73 5.70 -1.39
CA GLY A 262 3.65 5.60 -2.84
C GLY A 262 4.77 6.35 -3.55
N VAL A 263 5.02 7.60 -3.15
CA VAL A 263 6.12 8.43 -3.68
C VAL A 263 7.48 7.76 -3.49
N LYS A 264 7.78 7.22 -2.29
CA LYS A 264 9.04 6.52 -2.02
C LYS A 264 9.17 5.24 -2.86
N THR A 265 8.08 4.48 -3.00
CA THR A 265 8.06 3.28 -3.85
C THR A 265 8.29 3.60 -5.32
N ALA A 266 7.67 4.66 -5.84
CA ALA A 266 7.86 5.13 -7.21
C ALA A 266 9.30 5.51 -7.50
N LYS A 267 9.94 6.27 -6.58
CA LYS A 267 11.37 6.62 -6.69
C LYS A 267 12.25 5.39 -6.76
N LEU A 268 12.02 4.40 -5.89
CA LEU A 268 12.75 3.15 -5.91
C LEU A 268 12.52 2.39 -7.23
N ALA A 269 11.27 2.33 -7.73
CA ALA A 269 10.94 1.69 -9.00
C ALA A 269 11.58 2.39 -10.20
N TYR A 270 11.72 3.70 -10.16
CA TYR A 270 12.45 4.46 -11.16
C TYR A 270 13.97 4.21 -11.07
N GLU A 271 14.52 4.18 -9.86
CA GLU A 271 15.96 3.99 -9.59
C GLU A 271 16.44 2.61 -10.02
N VAL A 272 15.68 1.53 -9.82
CA VAL A 272 16.08 0.17 -10.21
C VAL A 272 16.29 0.03 -11.71
N LEU A 273 15.70 0.89 -12.52
CA LEU A 273 15.87 0.92 -13.98
C LEU A 273 17.05 1.79 -14.43
N GLN A 274 17.73 2.51 -13.53
CA GLN A 274 18.83 3.38 -13.91
C GLN A 274 20.14 2.59 -14.10
N PRO A 275 20.97 2.96 -15.08
CA PRO A 275 22.27 2.32 -15.29
C PRO A 275 23.12 2.37 -14.03
N GLY A 276 23.61 1.22 -13.57
CA GLY A 276 24.50 1.14 -12.41
C GLY A 276 23.78 1.06 -11.06
N PHE A 277 22.45 0.93 -11.04
CA PHE A 277 21.72 0.64 -9.80
C PHE A 277 22.32 -0.58 -9.10
N LYS A 278 22.43 -0.47 -7.78
CA LYS A 278 22.84 -1.58 -6.91
C LYS A 278 21.91 -1.60 -5.71
N LYS A 279 21.25 -2.72 -5.50
CA LYS A 279 20.48 -2.95 -4.28
C LYS A 279 21.43 -2.91 -3.07
N THR A 280 21.27 -1.94 -2.20
CA THR A 280 22.08 -1.77 -0.99
C THR A 280 21.40 -2.36 0.24
N GLU A 281 20.07 -2.43 0.22
CA GLU A 281 19.21 -2.99 1.26
C GLU A 281 18.16 -3.89 0.65
N GLU A 282 17.70 -4.89 1.40
CA GLU A 282 16.63 -5.77 0.92
C GLU A 282 15.32 -5.02 0.69
N PHE A 283 15.01 -4.07 1.57
CA PHE A 283 13.85 -3.19 1.48
C PHE A 283 14.06 -1.90 2.30
N ILE A 284 13.28 -0.88 1.98
CA ILE A 284 13.26 0.39 2.71
C ILE A 284 12.13 0.34 3.74
N THR A 285 12.47 0.42 5.03
CA THR A 285 11.45 0.61 6.07
C THR A 285 11.00 2.06 6.05
N LEU A 286 9.70 2.26 5.93
CA LEU A 286 9.10 3.59 5.93
C LEU A 286 8.95 4.12 7.36
N ASP A 287 9.13 5.43 7.52
CA ASP A 287 8.92 6.09 8.80
C ASP A 287 7.40 6.16 9.09
N GLY A 288 6.97 5.47 10.14
CA GLY A 288 5.62 5.56 10.70
C GLY A 288 5.54 6.59 11.82
N GLY A 289 4.50 6.49 12.67
CA GLY A 289 4.38 7.30 13.87
C GLY A 289 3.67 8.64 13.64
N ILE A 290 3.06 8.83 12.47
CA ILE A 290 2.08 9.91 12.28
C ILE A 290 0.80 9.47 12.98
N ILE A 291 0.38 10.29 13.97
CA ILE A 291 -0.85 10.02 14.69
C ILE A 291 -1.98 10.72 13.95
N THR A 292 -2.95 9.95 13.47
CA THR A 292 -4.17 10.48 12.88
C THR A 292 -5.35 10.09 13.76
N VAL A 293 -6.22 11.04 14.07
CA VAL A 293 -7.42 10.85 14.91
C VAL A 293 -8.66 11.33 14.18
N ASN A 294 -9.70 10.51 14.17
CA ASN A 294 -11.01 10.90 13.64
C ASN A 294 -11.74 11.77 14.66
N THR A 295 -12.06 13.01 14.29
CA THR A 295 -12.67 14.00 15.18
C THR A 295 -14.10 13.66 15.56
N GLU A 296 -14.88 13.07 14.66
CA GLU A 296 -16.28 12.68 14.93
C GLU A 296 -16.33 11.56 15.98
N VAL A 297 -15.43 10.56 15.81
CA VAL A 297 -15.32 9.46 16.76
C VAL A 297 -14.75 9.94 18.10
N ALA A 298 -13.72 10.82 18.05
CA ALA A 298 -13.15 11.42 19.27
C ALA A 298 -14.19 12.19 20.08
N GLU A 299 -15.02 13.02 19.41
CA GLU A 299 -16.12 13.76 20.06
C GLU A 299 -17.12 12.79 20.70
N LYS A 300 -17.54 11.75 19.97
CA LYS A 300 -18.47 10.73 20.49
C LYS A 300 -17.93 10.00 21.69
N LEU A 301 -16.61 9.71 21.71
CA LEU A 301 -15.92 9.05 22.83
C LEU A 301 -15.58 10.02 23.98
N GLY A 302 -15.75 11.34 23.80
CA GLY A 302 -15.35 12.36 24.77
C GLY A 302 -13.84 12.46 24.95
N VAL A 303 -13.06 12.18 23.90
CA VAL A 303 -11.58 12.17 23.91
C VAL A 303 -11.05 13.39 23.17
N ASN A 304 -10.16 14.17 23.81
CA ASN A 304 -9.40 15.20 23.11
C ASN A 304 -8.23 14.55 22.36
N PRO A 305 -8.12 14.72 21.01
CA PRO A 305 -7.00 14.19 20.23
C PRO A 305 -5.61 14.57 20.74
N ASP A 306 -5.47 15.74 21.38
CA ASP A 306 -4.19 16.24 21.90
C ASP A 306 -3.58 15.36 23.01
N ILE A 307 -4.35 14.40 23.59
CA ILE A 307 -3.78 13.44 24.54
C ILE A 307 -2.64 12.61 23.92
N PHE A 308 -2.60 12.50 22.61
CA PHE A 308 -1.58 11.73 21.88
C PHE A 308 -0.35 12.57 21.49
N ALA A 309 -0.31 13.88 21.80
CA ALA A 309 0.80 14.76 21.38
C ALA A 309 2.18 14.31 21.90
N ASP A 310 2.23 13.56 23.00
CA ASP A 310 3.47 12.99 23.54
C ASP A 310 4.08 11.90 22.61
N PHE A 311 3.29 11.31 21.74
CA PHE A 311 3.73 10.23 20.82
C PHE A 311 4.19 10.74 19.45
N GLY A 312 3.88 11.98 19.09
CA GLY A 312 4.27 12.58 17.82
C GLY A 312 3.30 13.66 17.34
N LYS A 313 3.44 14.04 16.08
CA LYS A 313 2.54 15.00 15.45
C LYS A 313 1.15 14.40 15.31
N VAL A 314 0.14 15.07 15.87
CA VAL A 314 -1.26 14.67 15.74
C VAL A 314 -1.90 15.38 14.55
N LEU A 315 -2.50 14.63 13.66
CA LEU A 315 -3.36 15.08 12.56
C LEU A 315 -4.80 14.70 12.89
N THR A 316 -5.74 15.50 12.47
CA THR A 316 -7.16 15.22 12.65
C THR A 316 -7.86 15.13 11.30
N VAL A 317 -8.79 14.19 11.19
CA VAL A 317 -9.61 13.96 9.99
C VAL A 317 -11.07 13.73 10.39
N GLU A 318 -11.96 13.90 9.42
CA GLU A 318 -13.36 13.48 9.52
C GLU A 318 -13.58 12.24 8.66
N THR A 319 -14.67 11.51 8.92
CA THR A 319 -15.03 10.33 8.11
C THR A 319 -15.41 10.75 6.70
N THR A 320 -14.75 10.16 5.72
CA THR A 320 -15.01 10.37 4.28
C THR A 320 -15.65 9.12 3.68
N GLY A 321 -16.41 9.30 2.60
CA GLY A 321 -17.04 8.15 1.91
C GLY A 321 -18.38 7.70 2.51
N LYS A 322 -19.04 8.58 3.30
CA LYS A 322 -20.40 8.36 3.82
C LYS A 322 -21.44 8.35 2.70
#